data_44dc39c65db6d94ef20f471f652ce74e
#
_entry.id   44dc39c65db6d94ef20f471f652ce74e
#
_cell.length_a   1.000
_cell.length_b   1.000
_cell.length_c   1.000
_cell.angle_alpha   90.00
_cell.angle_beta   90.00
_cell.angle_gamma   90.00
#
_symmetry.space_group_name_H-M   'P 1'
#
loop_
_entity.id
_entity.type
_entity.pdbx_description
1 polymer ?
#
loop_
_entity_poly.entity_id
_entity_poly.type
_entity_poly.pdbx_seq_one_letter_code
_entity_poly.pdbx_strand_id
1 'polypeptide(L)'
;MKKDDRSKVEYIDRGEAESPKVEREVKLRKAKTRKVMRFLDRLFGFMLATVLVIGVAGLGLVYVLERGPSEALTTLFVSTMQETRRFDFMANIFLTENEVAAMRASQQDDTVKEFNPSLITIASADSPNAAASTDYPEDEDGDGIIFEEIKSSGYTGYLITVLDPKRVFLGMPDTYGGAGLTLENMVKKYDALGGINAGGFPDDGGSGSGGKPVGLTICDGVCYGSSNGESVFVGFDDKGLMFVGYFDEWSAGVNNIQFGASFGPVLIINGEAVDPAALPSGVNPRTAIGQRADGAVMMLVIDGRQVHSMGATYADCMNIMLDHGAVNAINMDGGSSTSMYYNGAYVNKSSAKTGPRELPTAFLFK
;
A
#
# COMPACT_ATOMS: atom_id res chain seq x y z
N MET A 1 60.96 59.16 61.96
CA MET A 1 60.19 59.21 63.25
C MET A 1 58.73 59.25 62.92
N LYS A 2 58.01 58.15 63.15
CA LYS A 2 56.69 57.95 63.70
C LYS A 2 56.17 56.54 63.31
N LYS A 3 55.83 55.86 64.37
CA LYS A 3 55.43 54.45 64.39
C LYS A 3 54.06 54.26 63.67
N ASP A 4 53.99 53.24 62.92
CA ASP A 4 52.80 52.66 62.29
C ASP A 4 52.12 51.74 63.30
N ASP A 5 50.90 52.05 63.65
CA ASP A 5 50.07 51.20 64.51
C ASP A 5 49.00 50.57 63.69
N ARG A 6 49.26 49.30 63.30
CA ARG A 6 48.30 48.45 62.61
C ARG A 6 47.45 47.68 63.61
N SER A 7 46.26 48.19 63.85
CA SER A 7 45.21 47.47 64.57
C SER A 7 44.79 46.21 63.75
N LYS A 8 45.07 45.08 64.34
CA LYS A 8 44.57 43.76 63.89
C LYS A 8 43.06 43.72 64.12
N VAL A 9 42.28 43.65 63.02
CA VAL A 9 40.87 43.29 63.07
C VAL A 9 40.80 41.78 63.14
N GLU A 10 40.45 41.27 64.29
CA GLU A 10 40.20 39.86 64.57
C GLU A 10 38.80 39.51 64.05
N TYR A 11 38.74 38.77 62.94
CA TYR A 11 37.47 38.24 62.42
C TYR A 11 37.04 37.10 63.35
N ILE A 12 36.03 37.36 64.18
CA ILE A 12 35.36 36.30 64.94
C ILE A 12 34.39 35.64 63.98
N ASP A 13 34.78 34.46 63.48
CA ASP A 13 33.90 33.54 62.80
C ASP A 13 32.86 33.00 63.81
N ARG A 14 31.74 33.71 63.88
CA ARG A 14 30.54 33.19 64.56
C ARG A 14 29.91 32.16 63.70
N GLY A 15 30.35 30.92 63.81
CA GLY A 15 29.56 29.77 63.31
C GLY A 15 28.19 29.83 63.95
N GLU A 16 27.21 30.38 63.17
CA GLU A 16 25.80 30.27 63.52
C GLU A 16 25.43 28.77 63.59
N ALA A 17 25.32 28.23 64.79
CA ALA A 17 24.79 26.92 65.04
C ALA A 17 23.36 26.91 64.52
N GLU A 18 23.11 26.20 63.36
CA GLU A 18 21.76 26.03 62.79
C GLU A 18 20.83 25.51 63.91
N SER A 19 19.69 26.18 64.05
CA SER A 19 18.74 25.80 65.10
C SER A 19 18.31 24.35 64.92
N PRO A 20 18.10 23.58 66.01
CA PRO A 20 17.74 22.16 65.93
C PRO A 20 16.50 21.87 65.06
N LYS A 21 15.65 22.88 64.88
CA LYS A 21 14.49 22.82 63.96
C LYS A 21 14.88 22.76 62.48
N VAL A 22 15.85 23.59 62.07
CA VAL A 22 16.34 23.64 60.66
C VAL A 22 17.06 22.35 60.31
N GLU A 23 17.90 21.83 61.24
CA GLU A 23 18.57 20.55 61.01
C GLU A 23 17.59 19.36 60.86
N ARG A 24 16.51 19.39 61.64
CA ARG A 24 15.45 18.37 61.54
C ARG A 24 14.67 18.46 60.25
N GLU A 25 14.35 19.64 59.78
CA GLU A 25 13.68 19.89 58.47
C GLU A 25 14.56 19.46 57.31
N VAL A 26 15.85 19.76 57.32
CA VAL A 26 16.81 19.34 56.29
C VAL A 26 16.93 17.81 56.26
N LYS A 27 17.01 17.15 57.42
CA LYS A 27 17.01 15.67 57.51
C LYS A 27 15.73 15.05 56.94
N LEU A 28 14.58 15.62 57.28
CA LEU A 28 13.27 15.16 56.73
C LEU A 28 13.16 15.35 55.19
N ARG A 29 13.59 16.52 54.69
CA ARG A 29 13.64 16.76 53.25
C ARG A 29 14.58 15.74 52.54
N LYS A 30 15.80 15.54 53.06
CA LYS A 30 16.74 14.56 52.51
C LYS A 30 16.18 13.11 52.55
N ALA A 31 15.47 12.75 53.61
CA ALA A 31 14.84 11.44 53.71
C ALA A 31 13.69 11.24 52.73
N LYS A 32 12.86 12.31 52.50
CA LYS A 32 11.78 12.32 51.51
C LYS A 32 12.34 12.23 50.10
N THR A 33 13.38 13.00 49.79
CA THR A 33 14.06 12.97 48.48
C THR A 33 14.65 11.56 48.20
N ARG A 34 15.30 10.95 49.21
CA ARG A 34 15.84 9.56 49.08
C ARG A 34 14.73 8.53 48.83
N LYS A 35 13.55 8.68 49.46
CA LYS A 35 12.40 7.78 49.19
C LYS A 35 11.88 7.94 47.77
N VAL A 36 11.74 9.20 47.29
CA VAL A 36 11.32 9.49 45.93
C VAL A 36 12.33 8.94 44.91
N MET A 37 13.62 9.17 45.11
CA MET A 37 14.67 8.63 44.24
C MET A 37 14.61 7.12 44.15
N ARG A 38 14.51 6.42 45.31
CA ARG A 38 14.39 4.94 45.30
C ARG A 38 13.12 4.44 44.61
N PHE A 39 12.03 5.19 44.69
CA PHE A 39 10.79 4.88 43.95
C PHE A 39 11.00 5.04 42.43
N LEU A 40 11.64 6.14 42.03
CA LEU A 40 11.97 6.40 40.62
C LEU A 40 12.93 5.35 40.06
N ASP A 41 13.96 4.97 40.82
CA ASP A 41 14.91 3.91 40.42
C ASP A 41 14.20 2.57 40.20
N ARG A 42 13.26 2.22 41.11
CA ARG A 42 12.47 0.99 40.98
C ARG A 42 11.51 1.05 39.77
N LEU A 43 10.87 2.21 39.57
CA LEU A 43 9.99 2.42 38.43
C LEU A 43 10.77 2.31 37.10
N PHE A 44 11.94 2.95 37.04
CA PHE A 44 12.83 2.86 35.89
C PHE A 44 13.31 1.43 35.63
N GLY A 45 13.74 0.71 36.69
CA GLY A 45 14.12 -0.70 36.59
C GLY A 45 12.97 -1.58 36.10
N PHE A 46 11.75 -1.35 36.59
CA PHE A 46 10.55 -2.04 36.10
C PHE A 46 10.24 -1.75 34.65
N MET A 47 10.29 -0.48 34.23
CA MET A 47 10.09 -0.10 32.84
C MET A 47 11.13 -0.75 31.92
N LEU A 48 12.40 -0.72 32.31
CA LEU A 48 13.49 -1.34 31.55
C LEU A 48 13.29 -2.87 31.41
N ALA A 49 12.93 -3.55 32.50
CA ALA A 49 12.61 -4.97 32.48
C ALA A 49 11.42 -5.28 31.57
N THR A 50 10.36 -4.45 31.62
CA THR A 50 9.19 -4.61 30.76
C THR A 50 9.56 -4.46 29.28
N VAL A 51 10.34 -3.44 28.93
CA VAL A 51 10.82 -3.23 27.55
C VAL A 51 11.66 -4.42 27.08
N LEU A 52 12.53 -4.95 27.93
CA LEU A 52 13.36 -6.11 27.62
C LEU A 52 12.52 -7.36 27.40
N VAL A 53 11.52 -7.62 28.24
CA VAL A 53 10.59 -8.77 28.08
C VAL A 53 9.81 -8.65 26.79
N ILE A 54 9.27 -7.46 26.47
CA ILE A 54 8.57 -7.22 25.20
C ILE A 54 9.51 -7.43 24.01
N GLY A 55 10.74 -6.94 24.09
CA GLY A 55 11.74 -7.12 23.04
C GLY A 55 12.09 -8.59 22.79
N VAL A 56 12.32 -9.36 23.85
CA VAL A 56 12.61 -10.81 23.75
C VAL A 56 11.41 -11.57 23.21
N ALA A 57 10.19 -11.25 23.67
CA ALA A 57 8.96 -11.86 23.16
C ALA A 57 8.73 -11.53 21.67
N GLY A 58 8.99 -10.28 21.26
CA GLY A 58 8.93 -9.86 19.86
C GLY A 58 9.92 -10.61 18.97
N LEU A 59 11.18 -10.72 19.40
CA LEU A 59 12.19 -11.50 18.65
C LEU A 59 11.83 -12.99 18.59
N GLY A 60 11.29 -13.55 19.68
CA GLY A 60 10.81 -14.94 19.68
C GLY A 60 9.67 -15.16 18.71
N LEU A 61 8.75 -14.20 18.59
CA LEU A 61 7.67 -14.25 17.60
C LEU A 61 8.22 -14.21 16.17
N VAL A 62 9.14 -13.28 15.87
CA VAL A 62 9.79 -13.20 14.56
C VAL A 62 10.54 -14.51 14.25
N TYR A 63 11.24 -15.10 15.21
CA TYR A 63 11.90 -16.40 15.03
C TYR A 63 10.90 -17.50 14.63
N VAL A 64 9.75 -17.56 15.30
CA VAL A 64 8.69 -18.55 14.96
C VAL A 64 8.11 -18.29 13.59
N LEU A 65 7.97 -17.04 13.18
CA LEU A 65 7.46 -16.68 11.85
C LEU A 65 8.46 -16.97 10.72
N GLU A 66 9.77 -16.78 10.95
CA GLU A 66 10.81 -17.01 9.94
C GLU A 66 11.35 -18.45 9.92
N ARG A 67 11.38 -19.15 11.06
CA ARG A 67 12.01 -20.48 11.23
C ARG A 67 11.05 -21.55 11.77
N GLY A 68 9.77 -21.21 11.87
CA GLY A 68 8.75 -22.15 12.36
C GLY A 68 8.42 -23.24 11.33
N PRO A 69 7.58 -24.20 11.71
CA PRO A 69 7.32 -25.40 10.88
C PRO A 69 6.39 -25.14 9.69
N SER A 70 5.83 -23.92 9.55
CA SER A 70 4.88 -23.59 8.49
C SER A 70 5.54 -22.73 7.41
N GLU A 71 5.91 -23.35 6.29
CA GLU A 71 6.43 -22.63 5.12
C GLU A 71 5.46 -21.54 4.62
N ALA A 72 4.15 -21.80 4.65
CA ALA A 72 3.14 -20.82 4.25
C ALA A 72 3.15 -19.57 5.14
N LEU A 73 3.28 -19.72 6.46
CA LEU A 73 3.39 -18.58 7.37
C LEU A 73 4.70 -17.82 7.19
N THR A 74 5.80 -18.54 6.98
CA THR A 74 7.11 -17.92 6.70
C THR A 74 7.06 -17.11 5.42
N THR A 75 6.55 -17.68 4.35
CA THR A 75 6.38 -16.99 3.06
C THR A 75 5.49 -15.77 3.18
N LEU A 76 4.33 -15.90 3.84
CA LEU A 76 3.41 -14.79 4.06
C LEU A 76 4.06 -13.65 4.87
N PHE A 77 4.79 -13.98 5.93
CA PHE A 77 5.48 -12.99 6.77
C PHE A 77 6.59 -12.29 5.98
N VAL A 78 7.47 -13.04 5.34
CA VAL A 78 8.58 -12.51 4.53
C VAL A 78 8.06 -11.59 3.44
N SER A 79 7.07 -12.04 2.65
CA SER A 79 6.46 -11.25 1.58
C SER A 79 5.82 -9.95 2.13
N THR A 80 5.10 -10.04 3.27
CA THR A 80 4.49 -8.86 3.90
C THR A 80 5.54 -7.83 4.33
N MET A 81 6.64 -8.26 4.94
CA MET A 81 7.71 -7.37 5.39
C MET A 81 8.42 -6.70 4.22
N GLN A 82 8.72 -7.45 3.17
CA GLN A 82 9.39 -6.95 1.97
C GLN A 82 8.53 -5.96 1.17
N GLU A 83 7.26 -6.26 0.95
CA GLU A 83 6.34 -5.34 0.28
C GLU A 83 6.12 -4.04 1.10
N THR A 84 6.33 -4.10 2.40
CA THR A 84 6.23 -2.93 3.29
C THR A 84 7.55 -2.15 3.37
N ARG A 85 8.47 -2.26 2.44
CA ARG A 85 9.77 -1.56 2.31
C ARG A 85 10.38 -0.97 3.61
N ARG A 86 9.57 -0.40 4.50
CA ARG A 86 9.98 0.19 5.79
C ARG A 86 10.40 -0.86 6.82
N PHE A 87 9.91 -2.08 6.69
CA PHE A 87 10.14 -3.20 7.61
C PHE A 87 10.80 -4.39 6.92
N ASP A 88 11.38 -4.18 5.72
CA ASP A 88 12.06 -5.20 4.93
C ASP A 88 13.17 -5.90 5.72
N PHE A 89 13.89 -5.16 6.60
CA PHE A 89 14.90 -5.71 7.50
C PHE A 89 14.35 -6.83 8.40
N MET A 90 13.05 -6.82 8.72
CA MET A 90 12.43 -7.85 9.56
C MET A 90 12.35 -9.21 8.86
N ALA A 91 12.37 -9.25 7.53
CA ALA A 91 12.42 -10.48 6.76
C ALA A 91 13.80 -11.17 6.79
N ASN A 92 14.80 -10.51 7.33
CA ASN A 92 16.19 -10.97 7.34
C ASN A 92 16.77 -11.06 8.76
N ILE A 93 15.95 -11.07 9.83
CA ILE A 93 16.46 -11.16 11.20
C ILE A 93 17.06 -12.54 11.47
N PHE A 94 16.42 -13.60 11.01
CA PHE A 94 16.88 -14.99 11.20
C PHE A 94 17.03 -15.73 9.86
N LEU A 95 16.59 -15.16 8.72
CA LEU A 95 16.78 -15.67 7.37
C LEU A 95 17.95 -14.94 6.67
N THR A 96 18.71 -15.68 5.87
CA THR A 96 19.75 -15.08 5.02
C THR A 96 19.15 -14.47 3.77
N GLU A 97 19.85 -13.50 3.16
CA GLU A 97 19.44 -12.92 1.88
C GLU A 97 19.25 -13.97 0.78
N ASN A 98 20.07 -15.03 0.77
CA ASN A 98 19.95 -16.12 -0.19
C ASN A 98 18.68 -16.95 0.02
N GLU A 99 18.28 -17.22 1.28
CA GLU A 99 17.03 -17.93 1.58
C GLU A 99 15.82 -17.12 1.15
N VAL A 100 15.84 -15.82 1.45
CA VAL A 100 14.79 -14.88 1.04
C VAL A 100 14.73 -14.75 -0.49
N ALA A 101 15.88 -14.69 -1.17
CA ALA A 101 15.96 -14.65 -2.63
C ALA A 101 15.46 -15.96 -3.26
N ALA A 102 15.80 -17.13 -2.66
CA ALA A 102 15.31 -18.43 -3.13
C ALA A 102 13.78 -18.54 -2.99
N MET A 103 13.21 -18.03 -1.89
CA MET A 103 11.75 -17.96 -1.73
C MET A 103 11.09 -17.11 -2.83
N ARG A 104 11.72 -16.00 -3.25
CA ARG A 104 11.25 -15.20 -4.38
C ARG A 104 11.32 -15.93 -5.70
N ALA A 105 12.47 -16.58 -5.97
CA ALA A 105 12.70 -17.26 -7.24
C ALA A 105 11.78 -18.47 -7.44
N SER A 106 11.41 -19.17 -6.37
CA SER A 106 10.46 -20.29 -6.43
C SER A 106 9.02 -19.87 -6.72
N GLN A 107 8.74 -18.59 -6.77
CA GLN A 107 7.42 -17.97 -6.82
C GLN A 107 7.19 -17.18 -8.12
N GLN A 108 8.15 -17.17 -9.02
CA GLN A 108 8.02 -16.52 -10.32
C GLN A 108 7.43 -17.53 -11.31
N ASP A 109 6.14 -17.38 -11.67
CA ASP A 109 5.54 -18.11 -12.76
C ASP A 109 5.80 -17.37 -14.07
N ASP A 110 6.74 -17.87 -14.88
CA ASP A 110 7.06 -17.33 -16.20
C ASP A 110 6.05 -17.79 -17.28
N THR A 111 5.02 -18.57 -16.92
CA THR A 111 4.01 -19.07 -17.84
C THR A 111 2.81 -18.16 -17.95
N VAL A 112 3.00 -16.92 -18.41
CA VAL A 112 1.87 -16.06 -18.79
C VAL A 112 1.24 -16.63 -20.05
N LYS A 113 -0.02 -17.11 -19.94
CA LYS A 113 -0.80 -17.56 -21.09
C LYS A 113 -0.99 -16.41 -22.07
N GLU A 114 -1.03 -16.75 -23.36
CA GLU A 114 -1.34 -15.76 -24.38
C GLU A 114 -2.78 -15.25 -24.17
N PHE A 115 -2.96 -13.93 -24.19
CA PHE A 115 -4.26 -13.29 -24.06
C PHE A 115 -5.20 -13.67 -25.22
N ASN A 116 -6.43 -14.06 -24.91
CA ASN A 116 -7.46 -14.38 -25.90
C ASN A 116 -8.58 -13.34 -25.90
N PRO A 117 -8.56 -12.38 -26.83
CA PRO A 117 -9.55 -11.29 -26.88
C PRO A 117 -10.97 -11.77 -27.18
N SER A 118 -11.16 -12.97 -27.73
CA SER A 118 -12.49 -13.48 -28.12
C SER A 118 -13.38 -13.86 -26.93
N LEU A 119 -12.82 -13.91 -25.72
CA LEU A 119 -13.56 -14.22 -24.49
C LEU A 119 -14.33 -13.03 -23.94
N ILE A 120 -14.08 -11.83 -24.47
CA ILE A 120 -14.73 -10.59 -24.03
C ILE A 120 -15.53 -10.03 -25.18
N THR A 121 -16.80 -9.74 -24.94
CA THR A 121 -17.73 -9.15 -25.93
C THR A 121 -18.11 -7.75 -25.48
N ILE A 122 -17.60 -6.73 -26.16
CA ILE A 122 -18.01 -5.36 -25.91
C ILE A 122 -19.37 -5.12 -26.57
N ALA A 123 -20.37 -4.75 -25.79
CA ALA A 123 -21.69 -4.40 -26.31
C ALA A 123 -21.56 -3.24 -27.30
N SER A 124 -22.13 -3.41 -28.50
CA SER A 124 -22.28 -2.32 -29.47
C SER A 124 -23.69 -1.74 -29.39
N ALA A 125 -23.85 -0.48 -29.82
CA ALA A 125 -25.16 0.18 -29.87
C ALA A 125 -26.18 -0.63 -30.70
N ASP A 126 -25.71 -1.47 -31.63
CA ASP A 126 -26.52 -2.32 -32.50
C ASP A 126 -26.86 -3.69 -31.88
N SER A 127 -26.29 -4.05 -30.74
CA SER A 127 -26.53 -5.30 -30.02
C SER A 127 -26.57 -5.06 -28.50
N PRO A 128 -27.63 -4.45 -27.97
CA PRO A 128 -27.74 -4.10 -26.55
C PRO A 128 -27.89 -5.30 -25.60
N ASN A 129 -27.91 -6.52 -26.11
CA ASN A 129 -28.13 -7.77 -25.37
C ASN A 129 -26.99 -8.79 -25.48
N ALA A 130 -25.74 -8.35 -25.41
CA ALA A 130 -24.67 -9.32 -25.19
C ALA A 130 -24.63 -9.66 -23.69
N ALA A 131 -25.35 -10.76 -23.36
CA ALA A 131 -25.27 -11.52 -22.10
C ALA A 131 -25.07 -10.69 -20.79
N ALA A 132 -26.08 -9.92 -20.43
CA ALA A 132 -26.23 -9.59 -19.00
C ALA A 132 -26.44 -10.93 -18.26
N SER A 133 -25.39 -11.44 -17.64
CA SER A 133 -25.51 -12.54 -16.70
C SER A 133 -26.40 -12.06 -15.56
N THR A 134 -27.46 -12.82 -15.25
CA THR A 134 -28.39 -12.52 -14.16
C THR A 134 -27.77 -12.72 -12.76
N ASP A 135 -26.47 -13.04 -12.73
CA ASP A 135 -25.73 -13.39 -11.50
C ASP A 135 -24.95 -12.21 -10.90
N TYR A 136 -24.98 -11.02 -11.54
CA TYR A 136 -24.28 -9.84 -11.04
C TYR A 136 -25.28 -8.82 -10.43
N PRO A 137 -24.83 -7.98 -9.48
CA PRO A 137 -25.64 -6.89 -8.97
C PRO A 137 -26.21 -6.02 -10.10
N GLU A 138 -27.47 -5.62 -9.96
CA GLU A 138 -28.13 -4.77 -10.91
C GLU A 138 -27.70 -3.30 -10.71
N ASP A 139 -27.62 -2.56 -11.81
CA ASP A 139 -27.45 -1.12 -11.81
C ASP A 139 -28.81 -0.48 -11.46
N GLU A 140 -29.02 -0.18 -10.17
CA GLU A 140 -30.34 0.24 -9.63
C GLU A 140 -30.76 1.63 -10.12
N ASP A 141 -29.83 2.55 -10.38
CA ASP A 141 -30.10 3.93 -10.79
C ASP A 141 -29.90 4.16 -12.30
N GLY A 142 -29.34 3.19 -13.00
CA GLY A 142 -29.17 3.20 -14.45
C GLY A 142 -28.09 4.15 -14.95
N ASP A 143 -27.13 4.52 -14.09
CA ASP A 143 -26.01 5.39 -14.45
C ASP A 143 -24.84 4.63 -15.09
N GLY A 144 -24.89 3.31 -15.12
CA GLY A 144 -23.88 2.42 -15.69
C GLY A 144 -22.73 2.14 -14.73
N ILE A 145 -22.89 2.43 -13.42
CA ILE A 145 -21.87 2.22 -12.39
C ILE A 145 -22.49 1.41 -11.25
N ILE A 146 -21.86 0.32 -10.89
CA ILE A 146 -22.25 -0.49 -9.73
C ILE A 146 -21.16 -0.33 -8.66
N PHE A 147 -21.57 0.06 -7.46
CA PHE A 147 -20.66 0.20 -6.31
C PHE A 147 -21.01 -0.81 -5.22
N GLU A 148 -20.00 -1.54 -4.76
CA GLU A 148 -20.13 -2.57 -3.73
C GLU A 148 -19.09 -2.42 -2.64
N GLU A 149 -19.51 -2.61 -1.37
CA GLU A 149 -18.59 -2.76 -0.24
C GLU A 149 -18.38 -4.25 0.05
N ILE A 150 -17.13 -4.71 0.00
CA ILE A 150 -16.72 -6.09 0.21
C ILE A 150 -16.19 -6.25 1.63
N LYS A 151 -16.78 -7.15 2.41
CA LYS A 151 -16.39 -7.43 3.80
C LYS A 151 -15.89 -8.85 3.98
N SER A 152 -14.71 -8.98 4.58
CA SER A 152 -14.13 -10.23 5.03
C SER A 152 -13.68 -10.12 6.47
N SER A 153 -13.33 -11.24 7.10
CA SER A 153 -12.83 -11.25 8.49
C SER A 153 -11.50 -10.50 8.67
N GLY A 154 -10.73 -10.28 7.60
CA GLY A 154 -9.41 -9.65 7.63
C GLY A 154 -9.32 -8.30 6.95
N TYR A 155 -10.29 -7.96 6.10
CA TYR A 155 -10.25 -6.73 5.32
C TYR A 155 -11.63 -6.18 4.96
N THR A 156 -11.64 -4.89 4.62
CA THR A 156 -12.72 -4.20 3.93
C THR A 156 -12.22 -3.78 2.56
N GLY A 157 -12.98 -4.05 1.54
CA GLY A 157 -12.71 -3.67 0.14
C GLY A 157 -13.90 -2.93 -0.46
N TYR A 158 -13.65 -2.33 -1.61
CA TYR A 158 -14.62 -1.58 -2.39
C TYR A 158 -14.43 -1.93 -3.87
N LEU A 159 -15.51 -2.26 -4.53
CA LEU A 159 -15.54 -2.60 -5.94
C LEU A 159 -16.43 -1.62 -6.68
N ILE A 160 -15.90 -1.03 -7.76
CA ILE A 160 -16.68 -0.30 -8.76
C ILE A 160 -16.68 -1.12 -10.04
N THR A 161 -17.86 -1.36 -10.59
CA THR A 161 -18.02 -1.96 -11.91
C THR A 161 -18.59 -0.92 -12.87
N VAL A 162 -17.84 -0.60 -13.90
CA VAL A 162 -18.22 0.33 -15.00
C VAL A 162 -18.74 -0.50 -16.16
N LEU A 163 -20.03 -0.41 -16.45
CA LEU A 163 -20.69 -1.30 -17.43
C LEU A 163 -20.24 -1.02 -18.87
N ASP A 164 -20.03 0.25 -19.22
CA ASP A 164 -19.46 0.63 -20.54
C ASP A 164 -17.94 0.86 -20.43
N PRO A 165 -17.11 -0.06 -20.96
CA PRO A 165 -15.65 0.05 -20.86
C PRO A 165 -15.09 1.29 -21.56
N LYS A 166 -15.81 1.90 -22.50
CA LYS A 166 -15.39 3.12 -23.20
C LYS A 166 -15.38 4.35 -22.29
N ARG A 167 -16.03 4.28 -21.13
CA ARG A 167 -15.99 5.31 -20.10
C ARG A 167 -14.68 5.30 -19.32
N VAL A 168 -13.91 4.21 -19.40
CA VAL A 168 -12.65 4.03 -18.66
C VAL A 168 -11.47 4.55 -19.46
N PHE A 169 -10.60 5.31 -18.82
CA PHE A 169 -9.38 5.86 -19.41
C PHE A 169 -8.27 6.05 -18.37
N LEU A 170 -7.05 6.34 -18.81
CA LEU A 170 -5.93 6.64 -17.93
C LEU A 170 -5.75 8.15 -17.78
N GLY A 171 -5.74 8.64 -16.55
CA GLY A 171 -5.38 10.01 -16.20
C GLY A 171 -3.92 10.14 -15.79
N MET A 172 -3.30 11.30 -16.13
CA MET A 172 -1.92 11.66 -15.78
C MET A 172 -1.82 13.13 -15.37
N PRO A 173 -0.76 13.53 -14.60
CA PRO A 173 -0.38 14.94 -14.44
C PRO A 173 -0.03 15.60 -15.79
N ASP A 174 -0.07 16.95 -15.85
CA ASP A 174 0.25 17.69 -17.09
C ASP A 174 1.70 17.51 -17.53
N THR A 175 2.60 17.31 -16.58
CA THR A 175 4.04 17.19 -16.85
C THR A 175 4.53 15.81 -16.47
N TYR A 176 4.87 15.00 -17.45
CA TYR A 176 5.53 13.72 -17.25
C TYR A 176 6.86 13.89 -16.49
N GLY A 177 7.01 13.17 -15.39
CA GLY A 177 8.21 13.26 -14.54
C GLY A 177 8.26 14.47 -13.61
N GLY A 178 7.23 15.30 -13.62
CA GLY A 178 7.04 16.41 -12.66
C GLY A 178 6.52 15.94 -11.30
N ALA A 179 5.70 16.75 -10.64
CA ALA A 179 4.92 16.33 -9.48
C ALA A 179 3.73 15.48 -9.91
N GLY A 180 3.42 14.45 -9.13
CA GLY A 180 2.19 13.68 -9.28
C GLY A 180 0.95 14.49 -8.90
N LEU A 181 -0.21 13.88 -9.03
CA LEU A 181 -1.47 14.42 -8.55
C LEU A 181 -2.12 13.44 -7.58
N THR A 182 -2.80 13.95 -6.57
CA THR A 182 -3.72 13.11 -5.79
C THR A 182 -4.85 12.60 -6.68
N LEU A 183 -5.43 11.45 -6.37
CA LEU A 183 -6.53 10.89 -7.16
C LEU A 183 -7.70 11.87 -7.28
N GLU A 184 -8.06 12.58 -6.20
CA GLU A 184 -9.05 13.64 -6.21
C GLU A 184 -8.74 14.73 -7.26
N ASN A 185 -7.49 15.18 -7.31
CA ASN A 185 -7.07 16.21 -8.26
C ASN A 185 -7.05 15.69 -9.71
N MET A 186 -6.75 14.38 -9.92
CA MET A 186 -6.88 13.78 -11.24
C MET A 186 -8.34 13.68 -11.67
N VAL A 187 -9.24 13.23 -10.79
CA VAL A 187 -10.69 13.19 -11.06
C VAL A 187 -11.21 14.57 -11.45
N LYS A 188 -10.84 15.61 -10.67
CA LYS A 188 -11.23 17.01 -10.99
C LYS A 188 -10.65 17.51 -12.32
N LYS A 189 -9.37 17.21 -12.59
CA LYS A 189 -8.68 17.63 -13.81
C LYS A 189 -9.37 17.09 -15.07
N TYR A 190 -9.79 15.83 -15.03
CA TYR A 190 -10.40 15.16 -16.19
C TYR A 190 -11.92 15.23 -16.22
N ASP A 191 -12.55 15.92 -15.25
CA ASP A 191 -14.00 15.95 -15.07
C ASP A 191 -14.59 14.53 -15.05
N ALA A 192 -13.93 13.64 -14.29
CA ALA A 192 -14.30 12.24 -14.14
C ALA A 192 -15.26 12.07 -12.95
N LEU A 193 -16.07 10.98 -12.97
CA LEU A 193 -16.95 10.61 -11.85
C LEU A 193 -16.17 9.96 -10.72
N GLY A 194 -15.10 9.23 -11.06
CA GLY A 194 -14.29 8.51 -10.08
C GLY A 194 -13.11 7.78 -10.72
N GLY A 195 -12.48 6.93 -9.91
CA GLY A 195 -11.37 6.09 -10.34
C GLY A 195 -10.55 5.50 -9.21
N ILE A 196 -9.49 4.82 -9.60
CA ILE A 196 -8.50 4.20 -8.71
C ILE A 196 -7.08 4.60 -9.11
N ASN A 197 -6.11 4.48 -8.22
CA ASN A 197 -4.69 4.58 -8.57
C ASN A 197 -4.29 3.47 -9.55
N ALA A 198 -3.29 3.72 -10.40
CA ALA A 198 -2.87 2.77 -11.43
C ALA A 198 -1.41 2.33 -11.27
N GLY A 199 -0.51 2.75 -12.17
CA GLY A 199 0.88 2.31 -12.22
C GLY A 199 1.73 2.74 -11.04
N GLY A 200 2.83 2.02 -10.82
CA GLY A 200 3.81 2.34 -9.78
C GLY A 200 4.75 3.49 -10.18
N PHE A 201 5.51 3.97 -9.21
CA PHE A 201 6.52 5.02 -9.37
C PHE A 201 7.72 4.80 -8.44
N PRO A 202 8.88 5.39 -8.74
CA PRO A 202 10.02 5.32 -7.83
C PRO A 202 9.66 5.95 -6.48
N ASP A 203 9.82 5.19 -5.42
CA ASP A 203 9.42 5.57 -4.07
C ASP A 203 10.47 5.12 -3.05
N ASP A 204 11.54 5.87 -2.95
CA ASP A 204 12.62 5.61 -2.00
C ASP A 204 12.18 5.98 -0.57
N GLY A 205 11.81 4.95 0.19
CA GLY A 205 11.42 5.11 1.60
C GLY A 205 10.08 5.83 1.84
N GLY A 206 9.18 5.88 0.86
CA GLY A 206 7.86 6.51 0.99
C GLY A 206 7.83 8.01 0.73
N SER A 207 8.87 8.56 0.09
CA SER A 207 9.01 10.00 -0.22
C SER A 207 8.91 10.34 -1.71
N GLY A 208 8.51 9.37 -2.56
CA GLY A 208 8.36 9.59 -3.99
C GLY A 208 7.33 10.65 -4.32
N SER A 209 7.65 11.51 -5.31
CA SER A 209 6.79 12.62 -5.77
C SER A 209 5.61 12.19 -6.64
N GLY A 210 5.50 10.89 -6.97
CA GLY A 210 4.43 10.38 -7.83
C GLY A 210 4.42 10.91 -9.26
N GLY A 211 5.49 11.56 -9.73
CA GLY A 211 5.46 12.26 -11.02
C GLY A 211 5.88 11.44 -12.24
N LYS A 212 6.65 10.36 -12.04
CA LYS A 212 7.16 9.52 -13.13
C LYS A 212 6.71 8.08 -12.93
N PRO A 213 5.85 7.54 -13.81
CA PRO A 213 5.48 6.14 -13.76
C PRO A 213 6.68 5.23 -14.11
N VAL A 214 6.65 4.00 -13.58
CA VAL A 214 7.60 2.93 -13.89
C VAL A 214 7.03 2.04 -14.97
N GLY A 215 7.86 1.63 -15.95
CA GLY A 215 7.46 0.74 -17.04
C GLY A 215 6.70 1.45 -18.14
N LEU A 216 6.00 0.65 -18.95
CA LEU A 216 5.19 1.14 -20.06
C LEU A 216 3.96 1.88 -19.54
N THR A 217 3.73 3.07 -20.05
CA THR A 217 2.54 3.89 -19.76
C THR A 217 2.05 4.48 -21.06
N ILE A 218 0.77 4.33 -21.36
CA ILE A 218 0.13 4.85 -22.57
C ILE A 218 -1.08 5.68 -22.17
N CYS A 219 -1.17 6.89 -22.70
CA CYS A 219 -2.29 7.79 -22.47
C CYS A 219 -2.65 8.49 -23.80
N ASP A 220 -3.90 8.39 -24.22
CA ASP A 220 -4.39 8.87 -25.52
C ASP A 220 -3.56 8.35 -26.71
N GLY A 221 -3.17 7.07 -26.68
CA GLY A 221 -2.34 6.44 -27.70
C GLY A 221 -0.86 6.87 -27.71
N VAL A 222 -0.46 7.74 -26.78
CA VAL A 222 0.92 8.23 -26.67
C VAL A 222 1.68 7.44 -25.58
N CYS A 223 2.86 6.93 -25.91
CA CYS A 223 3.73 6.23 -24.97
C CYS A 223 4.55 7.21 -24.13
N TYR A 224 4.45 7.11 -22.81
CA TYR A 224 5.12 7.94 -21.81
C TYR A 224 6.11 7.13 -20.95
N GLY A 225 6.84 6.29 -21.46
CA GLY A 225 7.83 5.51 -20.76
C GLY A 225 7.90 4.15 -21.41
N SER A 226 9.08 3.79 -21.81
CA SER A 226 9.35 2.42 -22.25
C SER A 226 10.30 1.81 -21.26
N SER A 227 10.11 0.55 -20.98
CA SER A 227 11.16 -0.31 -20.46
C SER A 227 12.02 -0.76 -21.66
N ASN A 228 13.31 -1.00 -21.43
CA ASN A 228 14.16 -1.66 -22.44
C ASN A 228 13.75 -3.15 -22.55
N GLY A 229 12.50 -3.43 -22.89
CA GLY A 229 11.93 -4.78 -22.95
C GLY A 229 10.46 -4.81 -22.52
N GLU A 230 9.90 -5.99 -22.44
CA GLU A 230 8.52 -6.21 -22.02
C GLU A 230 8.32 -5.90 -20.54
N SER A 231 7.17 -5.37 -20.22
CA SER A 231 6.70 -5.14 -18.86
C SER A 231 5.36 -5.83 -18.64
N VAL A 232 5.10 -6.29 -17.44
CA VAL A 232 3.74 -6.66 -17.04
C VAL A 232 2.87 -5.42 -17.10
N PHE A 233 1.76 -5.50 -17.86
CA PHE A 233 1.01 -4.34 -18.29
C PHE A 233 -0.48 -4.65 -18.39
N VAL A 234 -1.29 -3.63 -18.20
CA VAL A 234 -2.71 -3.59 -18.56
C VAL A 234 -2.98 -2.38 -19.44
N GLY A 235 -3.74 -2.59 -20.51
CA GLY A 235 -4.15 -1.52 -21.40
C GLY A 235 -5.51 -1.78 -22.04
N PHE A 236 -6.09 -0.73 -22.56
CA PHE A 236 -7.38 -0.75 -23.26
C PHE A 236 -7.20 -0.22 -24.68
N ASP A 237 -7.80 -0.92 -25.64
CA ASP A 237 -7.87 -0.44 -27.02
C ASP A 237 -8.97 0.65 -27.17
N ASP A 238 -9.16 1.12 -28.41
CA ASP A 238 -10.17 2.15 -28.77
C ASP A 238 -11.63 1.66 -28.64
N LYS A 239 -11.83 0.34 -28.47
CA LYS A 239 -13.14 -0.26 -28.25
C LYS A 239 -13.44 -0.51 -26.78
N GLY A 240 -12.45 -0.36 -25.89
CA GLY A 240 -12.55 -0.64 -24.48
C GLY A 240 -12.24 -2.11 -24.13
N LEU A 241 -11.60 -2.86 -25.04
CA LEU A 241 -11.12 -4.21 -24.74
C LEU A 241 -9.84 -4.14 -23.92
N MET A 242 -9.82 -4.83 -22.79
CA MET A 242 -8.69 -4.88 -21.85
C MET A 242 -7.70 -5.98 -22.25
N PHE A 243 -6.46 -5.59 -22.43
CA PHE A 243 -5.33 -6.47 -22.65
C PHE A 243 -4.50 -6.57 -21.37
N VAL A 244 -4.07 -7.78 -21.00
CA VAL A 244 -3.18 -8.03 -19.85
C VAL A 244 -2.06 -8.97 -20.26
N GLY A 245 -0.86 -8.81 -19.68
CA GLY A 245 0.27 -9.67 -19.94
C GLY A 245 1.57 -8.90 -20.06
N TYR A 246 2.53 -9.43 -20.81
CA TYR A 246 3.79 -8.79 -21.10
C TYR A 246 3.69 -7.96 -22.38
N PHE A 247 3.97 -6.67 -22.28
CA PHE A 247 3.89 -5.72 -23.40
C PHE A 247 5.14 -4.84 -23.45
N ASP A 248 5.55 -4.54 -24.65
CA ASP A 248 6.45 -3.46 -25.00
C ASP A 248 5.71 -2.40 -25.82
N GLU A 249 6.39 -1.33 -26.23
CA GLU A 249 5.81 -0.26 -27.02
C GLU A 249 5.29 -0.74 -28.39
N TRP A 250 5.99 -1.72 -29.00
CA TRP A 250 5.61 -2.25 -30.31
C TRP A 250 4.32 -3.07 -30.23
N SER A 251 4.25 -4.02 -29.30
CA SER A 251 3.08 -4.89 -29.10
C SER A 251 1.85 -4.09 -28.66
N ALA A 252 2.03 -3.07 -27.84
CA ALA A 252 0.97 -2.15 -27.48
C ALA A 252 0.46 -1.35 -28.69
N GLY A 253 1.35 -0.90 -29.56
CA GLY A 253 0.99 -0.21 -30.82
C GLY A 253 0.24 -1.12 -31.79
N VAL A 254 0.69 -2.37 -31.95
CA VAL A 254 -0.01 -3.37 -32.81
C VAL A 254 -1.43 -3.63 -32.35
N ASN A 255 -1.66 -3.64 -31.04
CA ASN A 255 -2.98 -3.86 -30.43
C ASN A 255 -3.81 -2.57 -30.29
N ASN A 256 -3.33 -1.44 -30.84
CA ASN A 256 -4.03 -0.15 -30.82
C ASN A 256 -4.40 0.32 -29.41
N ILE A 257 -3.51 0.06 -28.42
CA ILE A 257 -3.75 0.44 -27.02
C ILE A 257 -3.80 1.96 -26.90
N GLN A 258 -4.90 2.46 -26.34
CA GLN A 258 -5.12 3.89 -26.12
C GLN A 258 -4.72 4.33 -24.71
N PHE A 259 -4.97 3.47 -23.74
CA PHE A 259 -4.72 3.75 -22.32
C PHE A 259 -4.11 2.52 -21.65
N GLY A 260 -3.11 2.70 -20.82
CA GLY A 260 -2.56 1.58 -20.07
C GLY A 260 -1.39 1.95 -19.16
N ALA A 261 -1.12 1.08 -18.18
CA ALA A 261 -0.05 1.25 -17.22
C ALA A 261 0.59 -0.10 -16.86
N SER A 262 1.90 -0.07 -16.61
CA SER A 262 2.63 -1.22 -16.10
C SER A 262 2.45 -1.35 -14.60
N PHE A 263 2.11 -2.53 -14.18
CA PHE A 263 2.22 -3.05 -12.81
C PHE A 263 2.00 -4.56 -12.85
N GLY A 264 1.87 -5.22 -11.69
CA GLY A 264 1.60 -6.64 -11.62
C GLY A 264 1.50 -7.14 -10.19
N PRO A 265 1.34 -8.42 -10.03
CA PRO A 265 1.25 -9.47 -11.08
C PRO A 265 -0.11 -9.52 -11.80
N VAL A 266 -0.16 -10.27 -12.92
CA VAL A 266 -1.43 -10.73 -13.51
C VAL A 266 -2.08 -11.68 -12.51
N LEU A 267 -3.38 -11.53 -12.30
CA LEU A 267 -4.16 -12.33 -11.35
C LEU A 267 -5.03 -13.37 -12.06
N ILE A 268 -5.65 -12.96 -13.15
CA ILE A 268 -6.56 -13.77 -13.96
C ILE A 268 -6.26 -13.52 -15.43
N ILE A 269 -6.19 -14.55 -16.22
CA ILE A 269 -6.08 -14.46 -17.68
C ILE A 269 -6.96 -15.50 -18.35
N ASN A 270 -7.76 -15.10 -19.31
CA ASN A 270 -8.68 -15.96 -20.06
C ASN A 270 -9.70 -16.72 -19.18
N GLY A 271 -10.14 -16.12 -18.08
CA GLY A 271 -11.06 -16.71 -17.11
C GLY A 271 -10.40 -17.72 -16.16
N GLU A 272 -9.10 -17.89 -16.23
CA GLU A 272 -8.37 -18.80 -15.36
C GLU A 272 -7.49 -18.03 -14.37
N ALA A 273 -7.59 -18.40 -13.10
CA ALA A 273 -6.72 -17.87 -12.05
C ALA A 273 -5.26 -18.27 -12.32
N VAL A 274 -4.34 -17.36 -12.09
CA VAL A 274 -2.92 -17.69 -11.95
C VAL A 274 -2.75 -18.50 -10.65
N ASP A 275 -1.82 -19.47 -10.65
CA ASP A 275 -1.59 -20.28 -9.45
C ASP A 275 -1.23 -19.38 -8.25
N PRO A 276 -2.03 -19.37 -7.17
CA PRO A 276 -1.71 -18.59 -5.99
C PRO A 276 -0.34 -18.88 -5.37
N ALA A 277 0.17 -20.10 -5.56
CA ALA A 277 1.50 -20.50 -5.10
C ALA A 277 2.63 -19.81 -5.89
N ALA A 278 2.35 -19.41 -7.14
CA ALA A 278 3.25 -18.64 -7.98
C ALA A 278 3.15 -17.10 -7.71
N LEU A 279 2.16 -16.69 -6.90
CA LEU A 279 1.91 -15.27 -6.57
C LEU A 279 2.15 -15.02 -5.08
N PRO A 280 3.41 -14.98 -4.62
CA PRO A 280 3.68 -14.67 -3.23
C PRO A 280 3.21 -13.27 -2.93
N SER A 281 2.39 -13.16 -1.93
CA SER A 281 1.94 -11.85 -1.51
C SER A 281 1.77 -11.78 0.00
N GLY A 282 2.26 -10.69 0.57
CA GLY A 282 1.92 -10.32 1.93
C GLY A 282 0.51 -9.75 2.03
N VAL A 283 0.04 -9.58 3.26
CA VAL A 283 -1.21 -8.89 3.58
C VAL A 283 -0.99 -7.38 3.54
N ASN A 284 -1.56 -6.71 2.53
CA ASN A 284 -1.35 -5.29 2.26
C ASN A 284 -2.61 -4.62 1.72
N PRO A 285 -2.70 -3.26 1.76
CA PRO A 285 -3.68 -2.54 0.93
C PRO A 285 -3.44 -2.89 -0.53
N ARG A 286 -4.52 -3.17 -1.29
CA ARG A 286 -4.46 -3.63 -2.68
C ARG A 286 -5.31 -2.77 -3.60
N THR A 287 -4.86 -2.67 -4.83
CA THR A 287 -5.60 -2.12 -5.95
C THR A 287 -5.53 -3.12 -7.09
N ALA A 288 -6.66 -3.41 -7.74
CA ALA A 288 -6.70 -4.28 -8.91
C ALA A 288 -7.72 -3.75 -9.92
N ILE A 289 -7.49 -4.08 -11.20
CA ILE A 289 -8.41 -3.79 -12.29
C ILE A 289 -8.65 -5.07 -13.07
N GLY A 290 -9.89 -5.26 -13.55
CA GLY A 290 -10.26 -6.43 -14.33
C GLY A 290 -11.37 -6.13 -15.32
N GLN A 291 -11.64 -7.08 -16.21
CA GLN A 291 -12.73 -7.00 -17.17
C GLN A 291 -13.51 -8.30 -17.23
N ARG A 292 -14.83 -8.19 -17.27
CA ARG A 292 -15.76 -9.29 -17.41
C ARG A 292 -15.96 -9.68 -18.87
N ALA A 293 -16.60 -10.85 -19.08
CA ALA A 293 -16.92 -11.32 -20.43
C ALA A 293 -17.90 -10.42 -21.21
N ASP A 294 -18.75 -9.65 -20.51
CA ASP A 294 -19.66 -8.66 -21.09
C ASP A 294 -19.00 -7.30 -21.39
N GLY A 295 -17.71 -7.18 -21.09
CA GLY A 295 -16.92 -5.97 -21.30
C GLY A 295 -16.88 -5.02 -20.10
N ALA A 296 -17.70 -5.21 -19.08
CA ALA A 296 -17.70 -4.34 -17.91
C ALA A 296 -16.33 -4.34 -17.22
N VAL A 297 -15.85 -3.15 -16.80
CA VAL A 297 -14.56 -2.97 -16.15
C VAL A 297 -14.75 -2.89 -14.65
N MET A 298 -14.00 -3.68 -13.93
CA MET A 298 -14.01 -3.76 -12.48
C MET A 298 -12.78 -3.09 -11.87
N MET A 299 -12.99 -2.22 -10.91
CA MET A 299 -11.96 -1.49 -10.16
C MET A 299 -12.08 -1.85 -8.68
N LEU A 300 -11.14 -2.65 -8.16
CA LEU A 300 -11.09 -3.12 -6.79
C LEU A 300 -10.05 -2.37 -5.98
N VAL A 301 -10.45 -1.92 -4.79
CA VAL A 301 -9.54 -1.38 -3.78
C VAL A 301 -9.80 -2.07 -2.44
N ILE A 302 -8.75 -2.48 -1.74
CA ILE A 302 -8.84 -3.10 -0.42
C ILE A 302 -8.02 -2.28 0.57
N ASP A 303 -8.67 -1.83 1.65
CA ASP A 303 -8.02 -1.17 2.77
C ASP A 303 -7.03 -2.10 3.47
N GLY A 304 -5.99 -1.55 4.05
CA GLY A 304 -5.04 -2.34 4.83
C GLY A 304 -4.21 -1.52 5.80
N ARG A 305 -3.39 -2.22 6.60
CA ARG A 305 -2.54 -1.63 7.65
C ARG A 305 -3.34 -0.83 8.68
N GLN A 306 -4.60 -1.21 8.91
CA GLN A 306 -5.53 -0.59 9.85
C GLN A 306 -6.15 -1.66 10.76
N VAL A 307 -6.64 -1.23 11.94
CA VAL A 307 -7.18 -2.16 12.94
C VAL A 307 -8.41 -2.93 12.42
N HIS A 308 -9.22 -2.29 11.58
CA HIS A 308 -10.43 -2.89 11.00
C HIS A 308 -10.19 -3.59 9.66
N SER A 309 -9.03 -3.36 9.04
CA SER A 309 -8.65 -3.96 7.76
C SER A 309 -7.12 -4.11 7.72
N MET A 310 -6.65 -5.34 7.88
CA MET A 310 -5.21 -5.62 7.83
C MET A 310 -4.68 -5.54 6.40
N GLY A 311 -5.52 -5.84 5.42
CA GLY A 311 -5.23 -5.91 4.01
C GLY A 311 -5.55 -7.27 3.43
N ALA A 312 -5.19 -7.47 2.17
CA ALA A 312 -5.45 -8.68 1.40
C ALA A 312 -4.18 -9.19 0.71
N THR A 313 -4.18 -10.47 0.38
CA THR A 313 -3.21 -11.11 -0.50
C THR A 313 -3.61 -10.96 -1.97
N TYR A 314 -2.74 -11.33 -2.91
CA TYR A 314 -3.13 -11.42 -4.33
C TYR A 314 -4.20 -12.49 -4.56
N ALA A 315 -4.13 -13.60 -3.83
CA ALA A 315 -5.15 -14.64 -3.89
C ALA A 315 -6.54 -14.12 -3.45
N ASP A 316 -6.61 -13.27 -2.42
CA ASP A 316 -7.87 -12.63 -2.02
C ASP A 316 -8.41 -11.73 -3.15
N CYS A 317 -7.57 -10.88 -3.74
CA CYS A 317 -7.98 -10.03 -4.88
C CYS A 317 -8.45 -10.86 -6.07
N MET A 318 -7.73 -11.92 -6.39
CA MET A 318 -8.05 -12.84 -7.47
C MET A 318 -9.42 -13.52 -7.25
N ASN A 319 -9.66 -14.04 -6.04
CA ASN A 319 -10.94 -14.66 -5.71
C ASN A 319 -12.10 -13.66 -5.81
N ILE A 320 -11.94 -12.44 -5.28
CA ILE A 320 -12.96 -11.39 -5.41
C ILE A 320 -13.26 -11.12 -6.89
N MET A 321 -12.22 -10.94 -7.71
CA MET A 321 -12.38 -10.67 -9.15
C MET A 321 -13.06 -11.83 -9.88
N LEU A 322 -12.71 -13.09 -9.57
CA LEU A 322 -13.35 -14.29 -10.15
C LEU A 322 -14.82 -14.39 -9.74
N ASP A 323 -15.13 -14.17 -8.45
CA ASP A 323 -16.49 -14.22 -7.93
C ASP A 323 -17.40 -13.17 -8.60
N HIS A 324 -16.81 -12.07 -9.11
CA HIS A 324 -17.49 -11.02 -9.87
C HIS A 324 -17.34 -11.17 -11.39
N GLY A 325 -16.87 -12.33 -11.87
CA GLY A 325 -16.87 -12.70 -13.27
C GLY A 325 -15.73 -12.17 -14.13
N ALA A 326 -14.59 -11.82 -13.53
CA ALA A 326 -13.42 -11.40 -14.30
C ALA A 326 -12.95 -12.48 -15.27
N VAL A 327 -12.80 -12.12 -16.52
CA VAL A 327 -12.06 -12.89 -17.54
C VAL A 327 -10.57 -12.55 -17.47
N ASN A 328 -10.25 -11.30 -17.25
CA ASN A 328 -8.89 -10.83 -17.03
C ASN A 328 -8.83 -9.92 -15.82
N ALA A 329 -7.76 -10.02 -15.03
CA ALA A 329 -7.49 -9.12 -13.92
C ALA A 329 -6.00 -9.01 -13.62
N ILE A 330 -5.59 -7.85 -13.14
CA ILE A 330 -4.20 -7.55 -12.79
C ILE A 330 -4.17 -6.68 -11.52
N ASN A 331 -3.15 -6.91 -10.69
CA ASN A 331 -2.86 -6.06 -9.56
C ASN A 331 -2.18 -4.76 -10.01
N MET A 332 -2.58 -3.65 -9.41
CA MET A 332 -1.99 -2.33 -9.59
C MET A 332 -1.18 -1.91 -8.36
N ASP A 333 -0.58 -0.70 -8.36
CA ASP A 333 0.20 -0.22 -7.23
C ASP A 333 -0.65 -0.22 -5.96
N GLY A 334 -0.09 -0.77 -4.91
CA GLY A 334 -0.77 -1.04 -3.66
C GLY A 334 -0.23 -0.20 -2.49
N GLY A 335 -0.41 -0.74 -1.29
CA GLY A 335 0.16 -0.15 -0.08
C GLY A 335 -0.38 1.26 0.20
N SER A 336 0.51 2.24 0.34
CA SER A 336 0.12 3.63 0.62
C SER A 336 -0.46 4.37 -0.59
N SER A 337 -0.31 3.84 -1.79
CA SER A 337 -0.88 4.40 -3.02
C SER A 337 -2.33 3.99 -3.23
N THR A 338 -2.77 2.89 -2.59
CA THR A 338 -4.13 2.35 -2.70
C THR A 338 -5.18 3.41 -2.41
N SER A 339 -5.95 3.77 -3.42
CA SER A 339 -6.98 4.82 -3.33
C SER A 339 -8.09 4.62 -4.35
N MET A 340 -9.32 4.88 -3.92
CA MET A 340 -10.52 4.96 -4.73
C MET A 340 -11.24 6.27 -4.40
N TYR A 341 -11.66 6.98 -5.44
CA TYR A 341 -12.44 8.21 -5.33
C TYR A 341 -13.73 8.07 -6.14
N TYR A 342 -14.87 8.34 -5.54
CA TYR A 342 -16.17 8.26 -6.18
C TYR A 342 -17.17 9.15 -5.44
N ASN A 343 -18.17 9.69 -6.16
CA ASN A 343 -19.20 10.55 -5.58
C ASN A 343 -18.65 11.73 -4.77
N GLY A 344 -17.56 12.33 -5.24
CA GLY A 344 -16.99 13.54 -4.61
C GLY A 344 -16.14 13.29 -3.35
N ALA A 345 -15.82 12.03 -3.01
CA ALA A 345 -15.04 11.69 -1.83
C ALA A 345 -14.11 10.47 -2.05
N TYR A 346 -13.08 10.35 -1.20
CA TYR A 346 -12.35 9.10 -1.07
C TYR A 346 -13.25 8.05 -0.44
N VAL A 347 -13.38 6.92 -1.11
CA VAL A 347 -14.18 5.77 -0.65
C VAL A 347 -13.43 4.99 0.42
N ASN A 348 -12.15 4.74 0.17
CA ASN A 348 -11.28 4.00 1.05
C ASN A 348 -10.42 4.93 1.92
N LYS A 349 -9.80 4.38 2.95
CA LYS A 349 -8.91 5.12 3.86
C LYS A 349 -7.45 4.85 3.54
N SER A 350 -6.72 5.88 3.09
CA SER A 350 -5.29 5.77 2.84
C SER A 350 -4.51 5.27 4.06
N SER A 351 -3.60 4.33 3.83
CA SER A 351 -2.64 3.86 4.83
C SER A 351 -1.42 4.78 4.99
N ALA A 352 -1.28 5.81 4.15
CA ALA A 352 -0.24 6.80 4.27
C ALA A 352 -0.49 7.74 5.45
N LYS A 353 0.56 8.05 6.22
CA LYS A 353 0.46 8.93 7.42
C LYS A 353 0.11 10.37 7.09
N THR A 354 0.44 10.82 5.90
CA THR A 354 0.27 12.19 5.40
C THR A 354 -1.01 12.37 4.58
N GLY A 355 -1.88 11.36 4.53
CA GLY A 355 -3.07 11.37 3.68
C GLY A 355 -2.82 10.81 2.28
N PRO A 356 -3.76 11.00 1.34
CA PRO A 356 -3.66 10.48 -0.03
C PRO A 356 -2.36 10.92 -0.71
N ARG A 357 -1.72 9.97 -1.41
CA ARG A 357 -0.45 10.22 -2.10
C ARG A 357 -0.67 10.89 -3.45
N GLU A 358 0.34 11.63 -3.89
CA GLU A 358 0.49 12.03 -5.28
C GLU A 358 0.89 10.81 -6.11
N LEU A 359 0.24 10.65 -7.26
CA LEU A 359 0.28 9.48 -8.14
C LEU A 359 0.70 9.91 -9.54
N PRO A 360 1.42 9.07 -10.30
CA PRO A 360 1.76 9.35 -11.69
C PRO A 360 0.61 9.06 -12.64
N THR A 361 -0.26 8.10 -12.30
CA THR A 361 -1.37 7.64 -13.14
C THR A 361 -2.54 7.18 -12.30
N ALA A 362 -3.74 7.27 -12.86
CA ALA A 362 -4.96 6.71 -12.29
C ALA A 362 -5.85 6.16 -13.42
N PHE A 363 -6.52 5.03 -13.22
CA PHE A 363 -7.65 4.63 -14.04
C PHE A 363 -8.89 5.38 -13.57
N LEU A 364 -9.47 6.15 -14.49
CA LEU A 364 -10.60 7.02 -14.24
C LEU A 364 -11.78 6.58 -15.11
N PHE A 365 -13.00 7.00 -14.72
CA PHE A 365 -14.21 6.80 -15.54
C PHE A 365 -15.13 8.03 -15.52
N LYS A 366 -15.88 8.21 -16.62
CA LYS A 366 -16.84 9.31 -16.82
C LYS A 366 -18.27 8.82 -16.84
#